data_4cf1fa3a9a88f97ffc64e55838242bb2
#
_entry.id   4cf1fa3a9a88f97ffc64e55838242bb2
#
_cell.length_a   1.000
_cell.length_b   1.000
_cell.length_c   1.000
_cell.angle_alpha   90.00
_cell.angle_beta   90.00
_cell.angle_gamma   90.00
#
_symmetry.space_group_name_H-M   'P 1'
#
loop_
_entity.id
_entity.type
_entity.pdbx_description
1 polymer ?
#
loop_
_entity_poly.entity_id
_entity_poly.type
_entity_poly.pdbx_seq_one_letter_code
_entity_poly.pdbx_strand_id
1 'polypeptide(L)'
;MAPLFATAVQACAPAAPPDAPTRAAVQAQAVPGCGDFLAATGKKPPQAEFVDCISDPGRQGKPLHARYRVPSKDAAAVEDYLVEAVGLIRLQRSCCRWDGPAASFRDESGRDYSLLLLSPETPARDRREWPGSPPFEIWVDMFTEEI
;
A
#
# COMPACT_ATOMS: atom_id res chain seq x y z
N MET A 1 -67.38 -37.65 -3.61
CA MET A 1 -66.49 -36.66 -2.99
C MET A 1 -65.07 -37.21 -3.09
N ALA A 2 -64.27 -36.64 -3.93
CA ALA A 2 -62.86 -36.99 -4.05
C ALA A 2 -61.99 -35.91 -3.35
N PRO A 3 -61.07 -36.29 -2.49
CA PRO A 3 -60.17 -35.29 -1.91
C PRO A 3 -59.07 -34.87 -2.91
N LEU A 4 -58.96 -33.58 -3.14
CA LEU A 4 -57.89 -32.97 -3.90
C LEU A 4 -56.63 -33.01 -3.03
N PHE A 5 -55.63 -33.80 -3.42
CA PHE A 5 -54.30 -33.72 -2.87
C PHE A 5 -53.54 -32.57 -3.55
N ALA A 6 -53.34 -31.48 -2.83
CA ALA A 6 -52.48 -30.43 -3.25
C ALA A 6 -51.02 -30.87 -2.99
N THR A 7 -50.28 -31.21 -4.04
CA THR A 7 -48.85 -31.42 -3.98
C THR A 7 -48.15 -30.05 -3.90
N ALA A 8 -47.64 -29.73 -2.74
CA ALA A 8 -46.77 -28.57 -2.57
C ALA A 8 -45.41 -28.88 -3.23
N VAL A 9 -45.12 -28.20 -4.35
CA VAL A 9 -43.80 -28.21 -4.96
C VAL A 9 -42.92 -27.28 -4.13
N GLN A 10 -42.08 -27.85 -3.28
CA GLN A 10 -41.00 -27.09 -2.64
C GLN A 10 -39.95 -26.78 -3.69
N ALA A 11 -39.91 -25.52 -4.10
CA ALA A 11 -38.82 -25.02 -4.90
C ALA A 11 -37.54 -24.99 -4.03
N CYS A 12 -36.57 -25.84 -4.33
CA CYS A 12 -35.20 -25.71 -3.77
C CYS A 12 -34.62 -24.40 -4.28
N ALA A 13 -34.49 -23.42 -3.40
CA ALA A 13 -33.71 -22.25 -3.69
C ALA A 13 -32.23 -22.64 -3.90
N PRO A 14 -31.57 -22.21 -4.99
CA PRO A 14 -30.13 -22.48 -5.16
C PRO A 14 -29.39 -21.88 -4.00
N ALA A 15 -28.50 -22.68 -3.38
CA ALA A 15 -27.60 -22.16 -2.35
C ALA A 15 -26.78 -21.02 -2.93
N ALA A 16 -26.76 -19.87 -2.23
CA ALA A 16 -25.92 -18.76 -2.63
C ALA A 16 -24.46 -19.22 -2.68
N PRO A 17 -23.67 -18.86 -3.72
CA PRO A 17 -22.25 -19.18 -3.74
C PRO A 17 -21.57 -18.56 -2.50
N PRO A 18 -20.57 -19.25 -1.90
CA PRO A 18 -19.84 -18.67 -0.80
C PRO A 18 -19.27 -17.32 -1.24
N ASP A 19 -19.55 -16.28 -0.48
CA ASP A 19 -19.07 -14.93 -0.79
C ASP A 19 -17.55 -14.95 -0.95
N ALA A 20 -17.07 -14.40 -2.08
CA ALA A 20 -15.64 -14.17 -2.25
C ALA A 20 -15.14 -13.31 -1.06
N PRO A 21 -13.98 -13.62 -0.46
CA PRO A 21 -13.48 -12.86 0.67
C PRO A 21 -13.41 -11.37 0.30
N THR A 22 -14.05 -10.53 1.09
CA THR A 22 -14.02 -9.09 0.89
C THR A 22 -12.58 -8.60 1.08
N ARG A 23 -12.23 -7.48 0.45
CA ARG A 23 -10.91 -6.85 0.62
C ARG A 23 -10.55 -6.66 2.11
N ALA A 24 -11.54 -6.36 2.96
CA ALA A 24 -11.38 -6.26 4.40
C ALA A 24 -11.05 -7.61 5.05
N ALA A 25 -11.65 -8.71 4.59
CA ALA A 25 -11.36 -10.06 5.09
C ALA A 25 -9.96 -10.53 4.68
N VAL A 26 -9.50 -10.16 3.47
CA VAL A 26 -8.13 -10.44 3.04
C VAL A 26 -7.12 -9.64 3.87
N GLN A 27 -7.45 -8.39 4.21
CA GLN A 27 -6.62 -7.57 5.11
C GLN A 27 -6.61 -8.10 6.55
N ALA A 28 -7.71 -8.68 7.04
CA ALA A 28 -7.79 -9.31 8.36
C ALA A 28 -6.94 -10.58 8.48
N GLN A 29 -6.58 -11.21 7.34
CA GLN A 29 -5.65 -12.34 7.27
C GLN A 29 -4.21 -11.88 7.05
N ALA A 30 -3.93 -10.58 7.16
CA ALA A 30 -2.62 -9.99 6.95
C ALA A 30 -1.58 -10.56 7.94
N VAL A 31 -0.34 -10.63 7.47
CA VAL A 31 0.83 -11.07 8.22
C VAL A 31 0.93 -10.30 9.55
N PRO A 32 1.19 -10.99 10.70
CA PRO A 32 1.36 -10.32 11.98
C PRO A 32 2.40 -9.20 11.92
N GLY A 33 2.05 -8.03 12.45
CA GLY A 33 2.90 -6.84 12.44
C GLY A 33 2.85 -6.01 11.16
N CYS A 34 2.23 -6.52 10.10
CA CYS A 34 2.05 -5.81 8.84
C CYS A 34 0.88 -4.83 8.90
N GLY A 35 1.01 -3.66 8.29
CA GLY A 35 -0.05 -2.66 8.26
C GLY A 35 0.41 -1.32 7.73
N ASP A 36 -0.34 -0.28 8.05
CA ASP A 36 -0.05 1.11 7.64
C ASP A 36 1.02 1.71 8.56
N PHE A 37 2.28 1.46 8.24
CA PHE A 37 3.42 1.91 9.05
C PHE A 37 3.54 3.43 9.14
N LEU A 38 3.19 4.15 8.08
CA LEU A 38 3.28 5.61 8.10
C LEU A 38 2.23 6.22 9.02
N ALA A 39 1.01 5.69 9.04
CA ALA A 39 0.00 6.12 9.99
C ALA A 39 0.41 5.78 11.42
N ALA A 40 0.90 4.56 11.67
CA ALA A 40 1.31 4.11 12.99
C ALA A 40 2.48 4.91 13.57
N THR A 41 3.37 5.41 12.71
CA THR A 41 4.55 6.21 13.13
C THR A 41 4.32 7.73 13.05
N GLY A 42 3.12 8.18 12.66
CA GLY A 42 2.79 9.60 12.53
C GLY A 42 3.50 10.31 11.37
N LYS A 43 3.91 9.56 10.35
CA LYS A 43 4.71 10.07 9.22
C LYS A 43 3.98 9.95 7.88
N LYS A 44 2.66 9.75 7.91
CA LYS A 44 1.88 9.57 6.69
C LYS A 44 1.51 10.90 6.06
N PRO A 45 1.93 11.14 4.80
CA PRO A 45 1.40 12.27 4.05
C PRO A 45 -0.14 12.15 3.92
N PRO A 46 -0.89 13.26 4.05
CA PRO A 46 -2.35 13.20 3.94
C PRO A 46 -2.85 12.65 2.60
N GLN A 47 -2.07 12.83 1.53
CA GLN A 47 -2.42 12.42 0.18
C GLN A 47 -2.04 10.96 -0.13
N ALA A 48 -1.27 10.30 0.74
CA ALA A 48 -0.88 8.91 0.54
C ALA A 48 -2.01 7.96 0.95
N GLU A 49 -2.35 7.04 0.06
CA GLU A 49 -3.33 5.99 0.29
C GLU A 49 -2.61 4.67 0.56
N PHE A 50 -2.89 4.05 1.71
CA PHE A 50 -2.38 2.71 2.01
C PHE A 50 -3.03 1.68 1.09
N VAL A 51 -2.22 0.84 0.43
CA VAL A 51 -2.68 -0.17 -0.52
C VAL A 51 -2.66 -1.56 0.11
N ASP A 52 -1.49 -2.02 0.51
CA ASP A 52 -1.30 -3.34 1.09
C ASP A 52 -0.01 -3.44 1.91
N CYS A 53 0.13 -4.56 2.62
CA CYS A 53 1.36 -4.93 3.31
C CYS A 53 1.58 -6.43 3.15
N ILE A 54 2.78 -6.81 2.75
CA ILE A 54 3.19 -8.19 2.55
C ILE A 54 4.48 -8.51 3.31
N SER A 55 4.73 -9.79 3.54
CA SER A 55 5.99 -10.28 4.13
C SER A 55 6.94 -10.74 3.02
N ASP A 56 8.22 -10.43 3.18
CA ASP A 56 9.30 -10.92 2.31
C ASP A 56 10.38 -11.64 3.14
N PRO A 57 10.11 -12.89 3.57
CA PRO A 57 11.03 -13.64 4.43
C PRO A 57 12.31 -14.09 3.70
N GLY A 58 12.36 -13.96 2.38
CA GLY A 58 13.53 -14.30 1.56
C GLY A 58 14.60 -13.20 1.51
N ARG A 59 14.27 -11.98 1.96
CA ARG A 59 15.22 -10.87 2.01
C ARG A 59 15.90 -10.77 3.36
N GLN A 60 17.12 -10.23 3.36
CA GLN A 60 17.86 -9.91 4.58
C GLN A 60 17.03 -8.96 5.47
N GLY A 61 17.01 -9.23 6.78
CA GLY A 61 16.19 -8.50 7.73
C GLY A 61 14.71 -8.89 7.72
N LYS A 62 14.31 -9.83 6.87
CA LYS A 62 12.93 -10.33 6.69
C LYS A 62 11.89 -9.21 6.77
N PRO A 63 11.92 -8.24 5.85
CA PRO A 63 11.09 -7.06 5.95
C PRO A 63 9.60 -7.39 5.76
N LEU A 64 8.78 -6.60 6.44
CA LEU A 64 7.38 -6.41 6.10
C LEU A 64 7.30 -5.19 5.19
N HIS A 65 6.60 -5.32 4.08
CA HIS A 65 6.63 -4.38 2.96
C HIS A 65 5.26 -3.75 2.76
N ALA A 66 5.12 -2.48 3.14
CA ALA A 66 3.89 -1.70 2.96
C ALA A 66 4.01 -0.85 1.69
N ARG A 67 2.92 -0.78 0.93
CA ARG A 67 2.82 0.03 -0.28
C ARG A 67 1.72 1.07 -0.16
N TYR A 68 2.01 2.25 -0.71
CA TYR A 68 1.10 3.39 -0.75
C TYR A 68 1.01 3.93 -2.15
N ARG A 69 -0.16 4.44 -2.48
CA ARG A 69 -0.42 5.13 -3.74
C ARG A 69 -0.52 6.63 -3.49
N VAL A 70 0.11 7.40 -4.37
CA VAL A 70 0.10 8.86 -4.33
C VAL A 70 -0.42 9.38 -5.67
N PRO A 71 -1.55 10.10 -5.69
CA PRO A 71 -1.97 10.76 -6.93
C PRO A 71 -0.85 11.65 -7.46
N SER A 72 -0.58 11.57 -8.75
CA SER A 72 0.55 12.30 -9.36
C SER A 72 0.46 13.81 -9.18
N LYS A 73 -0.75 14.36 -9.14
CA LYS A 73 -1.00 15.79 -8.83
C LYS A 73 -0.53 16.20 -7.44
N ASP A 74 -0.43 15.25 -6.50
CA ASP A 74 -0.03 15.48 -5.11
C ASP A 74 1.43 15.06 -4.85
N ALA A 75 2.11 14.50 -5.84
CA ALA A 75 3.43 13.91 -5.66
C ALA A 75 4.49 14.93 -5.19
N ALA A 76 4.44 16.17 -5.69
CA ALA A 76 5.36 17.22 -5.25
C ALA A 76 5.14 17.60 -3.77
N ALA A 77 3.87 17.70 -3.34
CA ALA A 77 3.54 17.97 -1.95
C ALA A 77 3.94 16.81 -1.03
N VAL A 78 3.80 15.58 -1.50
CA VAL A 78 4.24 14.38 -0.77
C VAL A 78 5.75 14.33 -0.67
N GLU A 79 6.48 14.66 -1.72
CA GLU A 79 7.94 14.78 -1.67
C GLU A 79 8.35 15.79 -0.59
N ASP A 80 7.77 16.99 -0.60
CA ASP A 80 8.06 18.02 0.41
C ASP A 80 7.80 17.52 1.83
N TYR A 81 6.65 16.86 2.04
CA TYR A 81 6.30 16.29 3.34
C TYR A 81 7.34 15.26 3.81
N LEU A 82 7.76 14.35 2.94
CA LEU A 82 8.70 13.29 3.30
C LEU A 82 10.13 13.81 3.49
N VAL A 83 10.51 14.87 2.80
CA VAL A 83 11.79 15.56 3.07
C VAL A 83 11.83 16.03 4.54
N GLU A 84 10.76 16.63 5.03
CA GLU A 84 10.68 17.10 6.41
C GLU A 84 10.48 15.96 7.42
N ALA A 85 9.63 14.98 7.10
CA ALA A 85 9.23 13.95 8.06
C ALA A 85 10.28 12.86 8.25
N VAL A 86 10.99 12.46 7.21
CA VAL A 86 11.92 11.32 7.23
C VAL A 86 13.30 11.64 6.63
N GLY A 87 13.54 12.88 6.21
CA GLY A 87 14.80 13.27 5.58
C GLY A 87 14.98 12.69 4.17
N LEU A 88 13.88 12.50 3.44
CA LEU A 88 13.95 12.03 2.06
C LEU A 88 14.83 12.97 1.23
N ILE A 89 15.72 12.41 0.44
CA ILE A 89 16.45 13.15 -0.57
C ILE A 89 15.52 13.33 -1.77
N ARG A 90 15.43 14.57 -2.29
CA ARG A 90 14.53 14.88 -3.41
C ARG A 90 14.80 13.98 -4.59
N LEU A 91 13.73 13.56 -5.24
CA LEU A 91 13.78 12.67 -6.39
C LEU A 91 14.54 13.33 -7.53
N GLN A 92 15.25 12.50 -8.27
CA GLN A 92 15.91 12.87 -9.51
C GLN A 92 15.43 11.98 -10.64
N ARG A 93 15.48 12.50 -11.84
CA ARG A 93 15.18 11.71 -13.03
C ARG A 93 16.31 10.73 -13.30
N SER A 94 15.96 9.45 -13.32
CA SER A 94 16.87 8.34 -13.62
C SER A 94 16.29 7.57 -14.78
N CYS A 95 16.92 7.66 -15.96
CA CYS A 95 16.43 7.07 -17.22
C CYS A 95 14.98 7.54 -17.52
N CYS A 96 14.02 6.80 -17.04
CA CYS A 96 12.64 6.77 -17.52
C CYS A 96 11.64 7.10 -16.39
N ARG A 97 12.10 7.35 -15.19
CA ARG A 97 11.28 7.63 -14.00
C ARG A 97 11.98 8.56 -13.02
N TRP A 98 11.26 8.92 -11.98
CA TRP A 98 11.77 9.69 -10.86
C TRP A 98 11.91 8.80 -9.64
N ASP A 99 13.09 8.76 -9.07
CA ASP A 99 13.41 8.01 -7.87
C ASP A 99 14.56 8.67 -7.10
N GLY A 100 14.99 8.04 -6.04
CA GLY A 100 16.12 8.49 -5.23
C GLY A 100 16.51 7.42 -4.22
N PRO A 101 17.54 7.68 -3.40
CA PRO A 101 17.93 6.76 -2.35
C PRO A 101 16.82 6.62 -1.31
N ALA A 102 16.75 5.45 -0.69
CA ALA A 102 15.83 5.21 0.41
C ALA A 102 16.15 6.12 1.60
N ALA A 103 15.11 6.68 2.22
CA ALA A 103 15.22 7.32 3.53
C ALA A 103 15.09 6.25 4.61
N SER A 104 15.85 6.40 5.69
CA SER A 104 15.78 5.51 6.85
C SER A 104 15.26 6.27 8.05
N PHE A 105 14.40 5.65 8.84
CA PHE A 105 13.94 6.20 10.10
C PHE A 105 13.67 5.09 11.12
N ARG A 106 13.58 5.45 12.37
CA ARG A 106 13.35 4.52 13.48
C ARG A 106 12.15 5.00 14.30
N ASP A 107 11.31 4.05 14.73
CA ASP A 107 10.20 4.38 15.61
C ASP A 107 10.64 4.42 17.09
N GLU A 108 9.69 4.79 17.98
CA GLU A 108 9.94 4.88 19.42
C GLU A 108 10.31 3.54 20.05
N SER A 109 9.92 2.41 19.45
CA SER A 109 10.26 1.07 19.91
C SER A 109 11.65 0.61 19.45
N GLY A 110 12.33 1.40 18.60
CA GLY A 110 13.64 1.08 18.05
C GLY A 110 13.61 0.25 16.78
N ARG A 111 12.46 0.10 16.14
CA ARG A 111 12.34 -0.58 14.85
C ARG A 111 12.83 0.29 13.71
N ASP A 112 13.56 -0.31 12.80
CA ASP A 112 14.09 0.35 11.63
C ASP A 112 13.17 0.23 10.43
N TYR A 113 13.04 1.35 9.69
CA TYR A 113 12.24 1.45 8.48
C TYR A 113 13.09 2.03 7.35
N SER A 114 12.77 1.60 6.15
CA SER A 114 13.32 2.17 4.90
C SER A 114 12.16 2.60 4.01
N LEU A 115 12.24 3.81 3.47
CA LEU A 115 11.18 4.40 2.65
C LEU A 115 11.72 4.81 1.30
N LEU A 116 11.00 4.42 0.24
CA LEU A 116 11.21 4.88 -1.13
C LEU A 116 9.97 5.62 -1.61
N LEU A 117 10.18 6.76 -2.25
CA LEU A 117 9.19 7.42 -3.10
C LEU A 117 9.64 7.28 -4.55
N LEU A 118 8.77 6.82 -5.43
CA LEU A 118 9.12 6.62 -6.83
C LEU A 118 7.92 6.88 -7.74
N SER A 119 8.23 7.33 -8.97
CA SER A 119 7.26 7.40 -10.04
C SER A 119 7.23 6.09 -10.82
N PRO A 120 6.14 5.80 -11.56
CA PRO A 120 6.22 4.86 -12.67
C PRO A 120 7.12 5.42 -13.78
N GLU A 121 7.32 4.64 -14.83
CA GLU A 121 7.89 5.19 -16.06
C GLU A 121 7.03 6.34 -16.57
N THR A 122 7.67 7.44 -16.89
CA THR A 122 6.99 8.67 -17.32
C THR A 122 7.91 9.50 -18.21
N PRO A 123 7.37 10.17 -19.25
CA PRO A 123 8.12 11.13 -20.04
C PRO A 123 8.34 12.48 -19.33
N ALA A 124 7.73 12.70 -18.15
CA ALA A 124 7.87 13.94 -17.40
C ALA A 124 9.34 14.22 -17.07
N ARG A 125 9.86 15.38 -17.49
CA ARG A 125 11.25 15.80 -17.26
C ARG A 125 11.41 16.86 -16.19
N ASP A 126 10.28 17.41 -15.73
CA ASP A 126 10.21 18.48 -14.73
C ASP A 126 9.10 18.14 -13.74
N ARG A 127 9.24 18.60 -12.48
CA ARG A 127 8.22 18.38 -11.45
C ARG A 127 6.86 18.96 -11.83
N ARG A 128 6.82 20.03 -12.60
CA ARG A 128 5.57 20.63 -13.09
C ARG A 128 4.79 19.71 -14.03
N GLU A 129 5.45 18.74 -14.63
CA GLU A 129 4.84 17.75 -15.52
C GLU A 129 4.34 16.50 -14.77
N TRP A 130 4.69 16.34 -13.49
CA TRP A 130 4.28 15.20 -12.70
C TRP A 130 2.75 14.95 -12.67
N PRO A 131 1.90 15.98 -12.59
CA PRO A 131 0.45 15.77 -12.61
C PRO A 131 -0.09 15.01 -13.82
N GLY A 132 0.61 15.02 -14.94
CA GLY A 132 0.26 14.24 -16.13
C GLY A 132 0.72 12.79 -16.12
N SER A 133 1.45 12.37 -15.09
CA SER A 133 1.97 11.02 -14.95
C SER A 133 0.94 10.09 -14.28
N PRO A 134 1.08 8.76 -14.42
CA PRO A 134 0.38 7.82 -13.56
C PRO A 134 0.73 8.03 -12.08
N PRO A 135 -0.06 7.49 -11.13
CA PRO A 135 0.20 7.65 -9.70
C PRO A 135 1.61 7.23 -9.29
N PHE A 136 2.19 7.98 -8.34
CA PHE A 136 3.43 7.61 -7.69
C PHE A 136 3.17 6.56 -6.60
N GLU A 137 4.23 5.91 -6.13
CA GLU A 137 4.17 4.94 -5.04
C GLU A 137 5.14 5.31 -3.94
N ILE A 138 4.75 4.96 -2.71
CA ILE A 138 5.66 4.90 -1.57
C ILE A 138 5.78 3.44 -1.17
N TRP A 139 7.01 2.98 -0.97
CA TRP A 139 7.32 1.68 -0.44
C TRP A 139 8.00 1.85 0.91
N VAL A 140 7.47 1.16 1.93
CA VAL A 140 8.03 1.20 3.29
C VAL A 140 8.32 -0.21 3.74
N ASP A 141 9.59 -0.48 4.00
CA ASP A 141 10.03 -1.73 4.61
C ASP A 141 10.23 -1.54 6.10
N MET A 142 9.63 -2.40 6.91
CA MET A 142 9.94 -2.53 8.34
C MET A 142 10.75 -3.82 8.52
N PHE A 143 11.96 -3.69 9.05
CA PHE A 143 12.81 -4.85 9.26
C PHE A 143 12.44 -5.57 10.56
N THR A 144 12.19 -6.88 10.48
CA THR A 144 11.83 -7.71 11.64
C THR A 144 13.03 -8.31 12.33
N GLU A 145 14.19 -8.33 11.66
CA GLU A 145 15.48 -8.78 12.17
C GLU A 145 16.56 -7.73 11.89
N GLU A 146 17.61 -7.73 12.65
CA GLU A 146 18.77 -6.88 12.40
C GLU A 146 19.41 -7.19 11.03
N ILE A 147 19.90 -6.14 10.36
CA ILE A 147 20.51 -6.22 9.04
C ILE A 147 22.04 -6.27 9.19
#